data_477edc8f9ced0c1db710dbed38fb5fe9
#
_entry.id   477edc8f9ced0c1db710dbed38fb5fe9
#
_cell.length_a   1.000
_cell.length_b   1.000
_cell.length_c   1.000
_cell.angle_alpha   90.00
_cell.angle_beta   90.00
_cell.angle_gamma   90.00
#
_symmetry.space_group_name_H-M   'P 1'
#
loop_
_entity.id
_entity.type
_entity.pdbx_description
1 polymer ?
#
loop_
_entity_poly.entity_id
_entity_poly.type
_entity_poly.pdbx_seq_one_letter_code
_entity_poly.pdbx_strand_id
1 'polypeptide(L)'
;MKTYSRFFLLIFLFLFFISCNQKPNPVVLSSKDLFAQKCALCHVAPTVDVLPKHLWTKFFPELGAKMGVLESGYNPLKGMNVNEIDAVIESEYYTRNQIVTNEQWTQLKEYIIQNAPDKIDNYQRSEHQFNNLDAFKPKKINLDNNPGTFITLLSFQNDVLYYADLFGGFYTYDFKSNQSSEYKRFENAIVWYQQLKNGDEIFTEIGKLDPTEQRLGKLWIQKENQEIELIASELHRPVHTLSQDLNKDGSIEHTISEFGHLTGSISQITSNGTSDLLWPNPGAIQTQMHDVNKDGLMDLVSLVAQGDEAIVSFIQQKNGDFKPEYLMRYPPNYGSSWFEMKDFDGDGDLDLITANGDNADLTYTQKPYHGMRISLNDGDGNFEEAFFYQ
;
A
#
# COMPACT_ATOMS: atom_id res chain seq x y z
N MET A 1 -43.11 -28.11 -62.13
CA MET A 1 -41.74 -27.65 -61.89
C MET A 1 -41.59 -26.63 -60.73
N LYS A 2 -42.49 -26.55 -59.78
CA LYS A 2 -42.39 -25.59 -58.64
C LYS A 2 -42.18 -26.25 -57.26
N THR A 3 -42.18 -27.52 -57.10
CA THR A 3 -42.10 -28.28 -55.86
C THR A 3 -40.67 -28.70 -55.48
N TYR A 4 -39.73 -28.79 -56.37
CA TYR A 4 -38.36 -29.22 -56.11
C TYR A 4 -37.46 -28.09 -55.62
N SER A 5 -37.81 -26.84 -55.90
CA SER A 5 -37.02 -25.68 -55.47
C SER A 5 -37.13 -25.39 -53.94
N ARG A 6 -38.26 -25.72 -53.28
CA ARG A 6 -38.45 -25.49 -51.84
C ARG A 6 -37.80 -26.59 -50.99
N PHE A 7 -37.61 -27.76 -51.50
CA PHE A 7 -36.97 -28.87 -50.78
C PHE A 7 -35.45 -28.70 -50.72
N PHE A 8 -34.85 -28.18 -51.80
CA PHE A 8 -33.43 -27.88 -51.85
C PHE A 8 -33.03 -26.69 -50.95
N LEU A 9 -33.93 -25.72 -50.81
CA LEU A 9 -33.68 -24.55 -49.93
C LEU A 9 -33.73 -24.92 -48.43
N LEU A 10 -34.57 -25.87 -48.05
CA LEU A 10 -34.68 -26.39 -46.68
C LEU A 10 -33.47 -27.27 -46.29
N ILE A 11 -32.92 -28.04 -47.21
CA ILE A 11 -31.72 -28.85 -46.96
C ILE A 11 -30.47 -27.95 -46.86
N PHE A 12 -30.39 -26.84 -47.60
CA PHE A 12 -29.28 -25.89 -47.50
C PHE A 12 -29.35 -25.07 -46.22
N LEU A 13 -30.53 -24.76 -45.70
CA LEU A 13 -30.70 -24.09 -44.39
C LEU A 13 -30.36 -25.04 -43.22
N PHE A 14 -30.58 -26.35 -43.35
CA PHE A 14 -30.27 -27.32 -42.30
C PHE A 14 -28.78 -27.64 -42.21
N LEU A 15 -28.03 -27.51 -43.30
CA LEU A 15 -26.57 -27.68 -43.31
C LEU A 15 -25.80 -26.50 -42.71
N PHE A 16 -26.41 -25.30 -42.61
CA PHE A 16 -25.79 -24.14 -41.97
C PHE A 16 -25.86 -24.17 -40.42
N PHE A 17 -26.73 -24.98 -39.82
CA PHE A 17 -26.86 -25.10 -38.36
C PHE A 17 -25.98 -26.20 -37.74
N ILE A 18 -25.23 -26.97 -38.53
CA ILE A 18 -24.34 -28.04 -38.00
C ILE A 18 -22.89 -27.54 -37.84
N SER A 19 -22.57 -26.29 -38.25
CA SER A 19 -21.19 -25.80 -38.32
C SER A 19 -20.84 -24.77 -37.26
N CYS A 20 -21.28 -24.89 -36.01
CA CYS A 20 -20.70 -24.09 -34.91
C CYS A 20 -21.00 -24.68 -33.55
N ASN A 21 -20.39 -25.81 -33.21
CA ASN A 21 -20.31 -26.28 -31.83
C ASN A 21 -19.01 -27.06 -31.56
N GLN A 22 -17.90 -26.64 -32.18
CA GLN A 22 -16.61 -26.95 -31.56
C GLN A 22 -16.37 -25.91 -30.48
N LYS A 23 -16.61 -26.28 -29.25
CA LYS A 23 -16.01 -25.54 -28.12
C LYS A 23 -14.51 -25.46 -28.41
N PRO A 24 -13.90 -24.29 -28.45
CA PRO A 24 -12.46 -24.19 -28.62
C PRO A 24 -11.81 -25.11 -27.57
N ASN A 25 -10.91 -25.97 -28.03
CA ASN A 25 -10.11 -26.76 -27.07
C ASN A 25 -9.51 -25.80 -26.06
N PRO A 26 -9.63 -26.07 -24.74
CA PRO A 26 -9.04 -25.22 -23.74
C PRO A 26 -7.54 -25.06 -24.06
N VAL A 27 -7.09 -23.83 -24.24
CA VAL A 27 -5.66 -23.54 -24.45
C VAL A 27 -4.95 -23.98 -23.19
N VAL A 28 -4.18 -25.06 -23.28
CA VAL A 28 -3.35 -25.50 -22.16
C VAL A 28 -2.14 -24.57 -22.11
N LEU A 29 -2.13 -23.68 -21.12
CA LEU A 29 -1.01 -22.78 -20.90
C LEU A 29 0.23 -23.54 -20.44
N SER A 30 1.41 -23.11 -20.89
CA SER A 30 2.66 -23.57 -20.27
C SER A 30 2.70 -23.15 -18.79
N SER A 31 3.46 -23.85 -17.96
CA SER A 31 3.57 -23.50 -16.52
C SER A 31 4.10 -22.09 -16.32
N LYS A 32 5.01 -21.62 -17.19
CA LYS A 32 5.53 -20.25 -17.18
C LYS A 32 4.45 -19.23 -17.51
N ASP A 33 3.66 -19.47 -18.55
CA ASP A 33 2.59 -18.56 -18.96
C ASP A 33 1.45 -18.55 -17.93
N LEU A 34 1.16 -19.70 -17.33
CA LEU A 34 0.19 -19.83 -16.26
C LEU A 34 0.63 -19.01 -15.03
N PHE A 35 1.90 -19.11 -14.64
CA PHE A 35 2.47 -18.29 -13.56
C PHE A 35 2.36 -16.80 -13.87
N ALA A 36 2.86 -16.36 -15.03
CA ALA A 36 2.81 -14.96 -15.43
C ALA A 36 1.37 -14.41 -15.44
N GLN A 37 0.42 -15.18 -16.02
CA GLN A 37 -0.96 -14.75 -16.14
C GLN A 37 -1.69 -14.70 -14.78
N LYS A 38 -1.49 -15.72 -13.92
CA LYS A 38 -2.25 -15.83 -12.67
C LYS A 38 -1.69 -14.96 -11.57
N CYS A 39 -0.36 -14.81 -11.47
CA CYS A 39 0.25 -13.92 -10.50
C CYS A 39 0.05 -12.43 -10.85
N ALA A 40 -0.17 -12.09 -12.12
CA ALA A 40 -0.43 -10.71 -12.55
C ALA A 40 -1.89 -10.24 -12.33
N LEU A 41 -2.78 -11.08 -11.81
CA LEU A 41 -4.19 -10.69 -11.62
C LEU A 41 -4.40 -9.66 -10.51
N CYS A 42 -3.56 -9.68 -9.47
CA CYS A 42 -3.73 -8.84 -8.29
C CYS A 42 -2.67 -7.73 -8.18
N HIS A 43 -1.47 -7.98 -8.70
CA HIS A 43 -0.32 -7.06 -8.59
C HIS A 43 0.67 -7.31 -9.73
N VAL A 44 1.73 -6.51 -9.83
CA VAL A 44 2.84 -6.81 -10.75
C VAL A 44 3.42 -8.18 -10.40
N ALA A 45 3.42 -9.11 -11.36
CA ALA A 45 3.90 -10.46 -11.11
C ALA A 45 5.40 -10.44 -10.75
N PRO A 46 5.80 -10.96 -9.57
CA PRO A 46 7.21 -11.11 -9.24
C PRO A 46 7.83 -12.21 -10.11
N THR A 47 9.14 -12.24 -10.20
CA THR A 47 9.84 -13.39 -10.78
C THR A 47 9.93 -14.53 -9.76
N VAL A 48 10.14 -15.77 -10.22
CA VAL A 48 10.15 -16.94 -9.31
C VAL A 48 11.37 -16.95 -8.37
N ASP A 49 12.45 -16.28 -8.77
CA ASP A 49 13.71 -16.20 -8.04
C ASP A 49 13.75 -15.16 -6.91
N VAL A 50 12.67 -14.38 -6.73
CA VAL A 50 12.57 -13.41 -5.63
C VAL A 50 12.55 -14.03 -4.24
N LEU A 51 12.12 -15.30 -4.15
CA LEU A 51 12.08 -16.04 -2.89
C LEU A 51 12.75 -17.42 -3.06
N PRO A 52 13.44 -17.93 -2.01
CA PRO A 52 13.95 -19.28 -2.01
C PRO A 52 12.83 -20.31 -1.86
N LYS A 53 13.05 -21.54 -2.34
CA LYS A 53 12.08 -22.65 -2.34
C LYS A 53 11.33 -22.83 -1.02
N HIS A 54 12.07 -22.77 0.10
CA HIS A 54 11.46 -23.01 1.42
C HIS A 54 10.46 -21.92 1.81
N LEU A 55 10.67 -20.66 1.40
CA LEU A 55 9.72 -19.58 1.65
C LEU A 55 8.51 -19.69 0.71
N TRP A 56 8.72 -19.99 -0.57
CA TRP A 56 7.59 -20.29 -1.47
C TRP A 56 6.70 -21.40 -0.90
N THR A 57 7.32 -22.50 -0.43
CA THR A 57 6.59 -23.61 0.20
C THR A 57 5.80 -23.16 1.43
N LYS A 58 6.39 -22.28 2.25
CA LYS A 58 5.72 -21.71 3.42
C LYS A 58 4.49 -20.87 3.04
N PHE A 59 4.57 -20.13 1.95
CA PHE A 59 3.48 -19.24 1.51
C PHE A 59 2.41 -19.93 0.65
N PHE A 60 2.63 -21.14 0.13
CA PHE A 60 1.66 -21.83 -0.72
C PHE A 60 0.26 -21.93 -0.12
N PRO A 61 0.05 -22.28 1.16
CA PRO A 61 -1.29 -22.37 1.71
C PRO A 61 -2.05 -21.04 1.65
N GLU A 62 -1.36 -19.95 1.98
CA GLU A 62 -1.92 -18.59 1.93
C GLU A 62 -2.22 -18.15 0.49
N LEU A 63 -1.27 -18.35 -0.42
CA LEU A 63 -1.44 -18.03 -1.84
C LEU A 63 -2.55 -18.88 -2.48
N GLY A 64 -2.65 -20.16 -2.09
CA GLY A 64 -3.75 -21.03 -2.51
C GLY A 64 -5.09 -20.49 -2.07
N ALA A 65 -5.22 -20.09 -0.81
CA ALA A 65 -6.44 -19.51 -0.27
C ALA A 65 -6.86 -18.24 -1.02
N LYS A 66 -5.91 -17.35 -1.34
CA LYS A 66 -6.15 -16.16 -2.17
C LYS A 66 -6.60 -16.49 -3.60
N MET A 67 -6.19 -17.65 -4.13
CA MET A 67 -6.60 -18.13 -5.46
C MET A 67 -7.86 -19.02 -5.42
N GLY A 68 -8.51 -19.15 -4.26
CA GLY A 68 -9.70 -19.95 -4.07
C GLY A 68 -9.44 -21.46 -3.97
N VAL A 69 -8.19 -21.87 -3.64
CA VAL A 69 -7.79 -23.26 -3.40
C VAL A 69 -7.33 -23.40 -1.96
N LEU A 70 -8.15 -24.04 -1.13
CA LEU A 70 -7.79 -24.30 0.27
C LEU A 70 -7.03 -25.64 0.37
N GLU A 71 -5.82 -25.59 0.91
CA GLU A 71 -5.07 -26.80 1.23
C GLU A 71 -5.62 -27.48 2.48
N SER A 72 -5.54 -28.82 2.50
CA SER A 72 -6.07 -29.62 3.62
C SER A 72 -5.40 -29.23 4.95
N GLY A 73 -6.22 -28.88 5.94
CA GLY A 73 -5.76 -28.49 7.28
C GLY A 73 -5.33 -27.02 7.40
N TYR A 74 -5.34 -26.23 6.34
CA TYR A 74 -5.09 -24.80 6.39
C TYR A 74 -6.39 -24.04 6.64
N ASN A 75 -6.38 -23.17 7.63
CA ASN A 75 -7.46 -22.24 7.92
C ASN A 75 -6.88 -20.81 7.96
N PRO A 76 -7.12 -19.99 6.92
CA PRO A 76 -6.59 -18.63 6.85
C PRO A 76 -7.17 -17.68 7.91
N LEU A 77 -8.32 -18.01 8.49
CA LEU A 77 -9.01 -17.22 9.51
C LEU A 77 -8.74 -17.70 10.95
N LYS A 78 -7.75 -18.60 11.10
CA LYS A 78 -7.44 -19.18 12.41
C LYS A 78 -6.94 -18.13 13.41
N GLY A 79 -7.61 -18.03 14.55
CA GLY A 79 -7.23 -17.13 15.65
C GLY A 79 -7.95 -15.77 15.62
N MET A 80 -8.73 -15.50 14.59
CA MET A 80 -9.56 -14.30 14.49
C MET A 80 -10.85 -14.45 15.29
N ASN A 81 -11.34 -13.36 15.85
CA ASN A 81 -12.69 -13.29 16.42
C ASN A 81 -13.74 -13.09 15.31
N VAL A 82 -15.04 -13.11 15.69
CA VAL A 82 -16.14 -13.06 14.72
C VAL A 82 -16.12 -11.78 13.87
N ASN A 83 -15.88 -10.62 14.48
CA ASN A 83 -15.88 -9.34 13.76
C ASN A 83 -14.70 -9.25 12.78
N GLU A 84 -13.54 -9.79 13.16
CA GLU A 84 -12.37 -9.88 12.28
C GLU A 84 -12.65 -10.82 11.09
N ILE A 85 -13.29 -11.97 11.35
CA ILE A 85 -13.70 -12.92 10.31
C ILE A 85 -14.67 -12.25 9.32
N ASP A 86 -15.69 -11.57 9.84
CA ASP A 86 -16.71 -10.90 9.02
C ASP A 86 -16.05 -9.83 8.13
N ALA A 87 -15.14 -9.01 8.67
CA ALA A 87 -14.41 -8.00 7.91
C ALA A 87 -13.60 -8.61 6.76
N VAL A 88 -12.87 -9.70 7.01
CA VAL A 88 -12.08 -10.41 5.99
C VAL A 88 -12.96 -11.07 4.93
N ILE A 89 -14.12 -11.61 5.32
CA ILE A 89 -15.08 -12.21 4.37
C ILE A 89 -15.74 -11.15 3.50
N GLU A 90 -16.12 -10.01 4.08
CA GLU A 90 -16.74 -8.89 3.36
C GLU A 90 -15.78 -8.23 2.37
N SER A 91 -14.50 -8.15 2.71
CA SER A 91 -13.48 -7.59 1.83
C SER A 91 -13.12 -8.48 0.63
N GLU A 92 -13.60 -9.74 0.63
CA GLU A 92 -13.22 -10.75 -0.37
C GLU A 92 -11.70 -10.98 -0.50
N TYR A 93 -10.93 -10.68 0.55
CA TYR A 93 -9.48 -10.89 0.57
C TYR A 93 -9.10 -12.34 0.21
N TYR A 94 -9.87 -13.30 0.70
CA TYR A 94 -9.85 -14.67 0.21
C TYR A 94 -11.05 -14.88 -0.71
N THR A 95 -10.78 -15.01 -2.00
CA THR A 95 -11.84 -15.16 -2.98
C THR A 95 -12.68 -16.43 -2.74
N ARG A 96 -14.02 -16.30 -2.90
CA ARG A 96 -14.93 -17.45 -2.90
C ARG A 96 -14.92 -18.18 -4.25
N ASN A 97 -14.48 -17.51 -5.29
CA ASN A 97 -14.42 -18.06 -6.64
C ASN A 97 -13.03 -18.61 -6.92
N GLN A 98 -12.97 -19.82 -7.42
CA GLN A 98 -11.72 -20.46 -7.78
C GLN A 98 -11.08 -19.75 -8.99
N ILE A 99 -9.95 -19.07 -8.78
CA ILE A 99 -9.18 -18.38 -9.84
C ILE A 99 -8.35 -19.38 -10.65
N VAL A 100 -7.90 -20.45 -10.00
CA VAL A 100 -7.15 -21.56 -10.61
C VAL A 100 -7.78 -22.89 -10.21
N THR A 101 -7.76 -23.89 -11.12
CA THR A 101 -8.18 -25.25 -10.74
C THR A 101 -7.14 -25.91 -9.83
N ASN A 102 -7.50 -27.01 -9.18
CA ASN A 102 -6.57 -27.77 -8.35
C ASN A 102 -5.37 -28.28 -9.15
N GLU A 103 -5.59 -28.67 -10.41
CA GLU A 103 -4.54 -29.10 -11.34
C GLU A 103 -3.61 -27.93 -11.69
N GLN A 104 -4.18 -26.76 -12.01
CA GLN A 104 -3.40 -25.55 -12.28
C GLN A 104 -2.61 -25.11 -11.04
N TRP A 105 -3.19 -25.20 -9.83
CA TRP A 105 -2.49 -24.90 -8.59
C TRP A 105 -1.31 -25.84 -8.36
N THR A 106 -1.48 -27.14 -8.61
CA THR A 106 -0.39 -28.12 -8.54
C THR A 106 0.70 -27.78 -9.56
N GLN A 107 0.32 -27.50 -10.80
CA GLN A 107 1.26 -27.11 -11.87
C GLN A 107 2.06 -25.84 -11.51
N LEU A 108 1.40 -24.84 -10.90
CA LEU A 108 2.06 -23.61 -10.42
C LEU A 108 3.08 -23.92 -9.33
N LYS A 109 2.71 -24.70 -8.31
CA LYS A 109 3.62 -25.09 -7.21
C LYS A 109 4.85 -25.84 -7.75
N GLU A 110 4.66 -26.79 -8.65
CA GLU A 110 5.75 -27.53 -9.28
C GLU A 110 6.67 -26.61 -10.07
N TYR A 111 6.12 -25.71 -10.87
CA TYR A 111 6.89 -24.73 -11.63
C TYR A 111 7.73 -23.83 -10.72
N ILE A 112 7.13 -23.28 -9.66
CA ILE A 112 7.82 -22.44 -8.70
C ILE A 112 8.98 -23.20 -8.03
N ILE A 113 8.72 -24.41 -7.52
CA ILE A 113 9.76 -25.20 -6.83
C ILE A 113 10.90 -25.66 -7.78
N GLN A 114 10.60 -25.89 -9.05
CA GLN A 114 11.62 -26.24 -10.04
C GLN A 114 12.52 -25.06 -10.39
N ASN A 115 12.01 -23.82 -10.37
CA ASN A 115 12.71 -22.65 -10.86
C ASN A 115 13.19 -21.69 -9.77
N ALA A 116 12.64 -21.75 -8.55
CA ALA A 116 13.11 -20.93 -7.44
C ALA A 116 14.51 -21.36 -6.98
N PRO A 117 15.34 -20.44 -6.47
CA PRO A 117 16.65 -20.75 -5.91
C PRO A 117 16.52 -21.47 -4.56
N ASP A 118 17.55 -22.23 -4.18
CA ASP A 118 17.61 -22.84 -2.84
C ASP A 118 17.83 -21.78 -1.75
N LYS A 119 18.59 -20.72 -2.08
CA LYS A 119 18.85 -19.56 -1.22
C LYS A 119 18.96 -18.30 -2.09
N ILE A 120 18.70 -17.15 -1.49
CA ILE A 120 19.03 -15.85 -2.07
C ILE A 120 20.40 -15.47 -1.50
N ASP A 121 21.34 -15.16 -2.38
CA ASP A 121 22.62 -14.64 -1.96
C ASP A 121 22.47 -13.18 -1.52
N ASN A 122 23.16 -12.81 -0.44
CA ASN A 122 23.23 -11.42 -0.02
C ASN A 122 23.83 -10.59 -1.15
N TYR A 123 23.09 -9.58 -1.56
CA TYR A 123 23.63 -8.62 -2.50
C TYR A 123 24.79 -7.88 -1.85
N GLN A 124 25.96 -7.92 -2.51
CA GLN A 124 27.12 -7.13 -2.10
C GLN A 124 26.93 -5.72 -2.64
N ARG A 125 26.58 -4.79 -1.77
CA ARG A 125 26.53 -3.38 -2.12
C ARG A 125 27.89 -2.94 -2.70
N SER A 126 27.89 -2.28 -3.85
CA SER A 126 29.07 -1.58 -4.33
C SER A 126 29.45 -0.52 -3.29
N GLU A 127 30.72 -0.50 -2.85
CA GLU A 127 31.21 0.57 -1.97
C GLU A 127 31.15 1.89 -2.77
N HIS A 128 30.06 2.63 -2.64
CA HIS A 128 30.05 4.02 -3.07
C HIS A 128 30.92 4.80 -2.10
N GLN A 129 32.03 5.36 -2.57
CA GLN A 129 32.78 6.34 -1.81
C GLN A 129 31.93 7.61 -1.74
N PHE A 130 31.19 7.75 -0.65
CA PHE A 130 30.55 9.03 -0.35
C PHE A 130 31.66 10.00 0.06
N ASN A 131 31.81 11.09 -0.66
CA ASN A 131 32.58 12.24 -0.21
C ASN A 131 31.92 12.75 1.09
N ASN A 132 32.72 13.11 2.08
CA ASN A 132 32.20 13.67 3.33
C ASN A 132 31.27 14.84 3.01
N LEU A 133 30.06 14.79 3.50
CA LEU A 133 29.10 15.91 3.46
C LEU A 133 29.53 16.94 4.51
N ASP A 134 30.58 17.72 4.21
CA ASP A 134 31.11 18.73 5.15
C ASP A 134 30.08 19.81 5.51
N ALA A 135 29.00 19.91 4.72
CA ALA A 135 27.87 20.82 4.99
C ALA A 135 27.02 20.41 6.18
N PHE A 136 27.10 19.15 6.66
CA PHE A 136 26.27 18.63 7.73
C PHE A 136 27.13 18.11 8.88
N LYS A 137 26.74 18.47 10.11
CA LYS A 137 27.35 17.94 11.33
C LYS A 137 26.30 17.09 12.06
N PRO A 138 26.49 15.76 12.15
CA PRO A 138 25.56 14.92 12.91
C PRO A 138 25.60 15.27 14.39
N LYS A 139 24.41 15.45 14.99
CA LYS A 139 24.26 15.61 16.43
C LYS A 139 23.44 14.41 16.95
N LYS A 140 24.06 13.59 17.79
CA LYS A 140 23.34 12.52 18.47
C LYS A 140 22.53 13.12 19.63
N ILE A 141 21.24 12.87 19.65
CA ILE A 141 20.35 13.17 20.78
C ILE A 141 19.82 11.87 21.38
N ASN A 142 19.64 11.86 22.68
CA ASN A 142 19.06 10.73 23.39
C ASN A 142 17.62 11.11 23.77
N LEU A 143 16.66 10.49 23.10
CA LEU A 143 15.22 10.69 23.35
C LEU A 143 14.68 9.62 24.32
N ASP A 144 15.43 8.54 24.50
CA ASP A 144 15.03 7.39 25.31
C ASP A 144 15.75 7.45 26.67
N ASN A 145 15.03 7.86 27.70
CA ASN A 145 15.53 7.85 29.06
C ASN A 145 15.35 6.47 29.75
N ASN A 146 14.57 5.58 29.12
CA ASN A 146 14.30 4.23 29.60
C ASN A 146 14.57 3.22 28.49
N PRO A 147 15.41 2.19 28.72
CA PRO A 147 15.65 1.15 27.73
C PRO A 147 14.33 0.50 27.29
N GLY A 148 14.11 0.44 25.96
CA GLY A 148 12.93 -0.20 25.37
C GLY A 148 11.73 0.73 25.16
N THR A 149 11.92 2.04 25.13
CA THR A 149 10.85 3.01 24.88
C THR A 149 10.23 2.90 23.49
N PHE A 150 10.94 2.46 22.47
CA PHE A 150 10.48 2.33 21.09
C PHE A 150 9.79 3.60 20.54
N ILE A 151 10.57 4.42 19.85
CA ILE A 151 10.06 5.65 19.23
C ILE A 151 9.19 5.29 18.02
N THR A 152 7.95 5.76 18.01
CA THR A 152 6.95 5.50 16.96
C THR A 152 6.74 6.66 16.02
N LEU A 153 7.16 7.86 16.43
CA LEU A 153 7.03 9.10 15.65
C LEU A 153 8.21 10.03 15.93
N LEU A 154 8.71 10.65 14.88
CA LEU A 154 9.56 11.84 14.92
C LEU A 154 8.98 12.88 13.98
N SER A 155 8.68 14.08 14.50
CA SER A 155 8.17 15.20 13.72
C SER A 155 8.88 16.48 14.10
N PHE A 156 9.48 17.17 13.14
CA PHE A 156 10.13 18.45 13.38
C PHE A 156 9.30 19.55 12.72
N GLN A 157 8.64 20.38 13.55
CA GLN A 157 7.76 21.45 13.09
C GLN A 157 8.01 22.71 13.92
N ASN A 158 8.12 23.85 13.26
CA ASN A 158 8.30 25.15 13.90
C ASN A 158 9.47 25.19 14.92
N ASP A 159 10.63 24.62 14.55
CA ASP A 159 11.84 24.50 15.39
C ASP A 159 11.67 23.65 16.65
N VAL A 160 10.60 22.89 16.78
CA VAL A 160 10.35 21.93 17.86
C VAL A 160 10.42 20.51 17.33
N LEU A 161 11.17 19.64 17.99
CA LEU A 161 11.11 18.21 17.74
C LEU A 161 10.04 17.58 18.63
N TYR A 162 9.01 17.05 18.00
CA TYR A 162 8.00 16.21 18.62
C TYR A 162 8.36 14.75 18.42
N TYR A 163 8.10 13.90 19.41
CA TYR A 163 8.28 12.46 19.27
C TYR A 163 7.29 11.70 20.14
N ALA A 164 6.98 10.48 19.75
CA ALA A 164 6.08 9.60 20.48
C ALA A 164 6.73 8.24 20.75
N ASP A 165 6.22 7.55 21.75
CA ASP A 165 6.65 6.21 22.12
C ASP A 165 5.52 5.17 21.97
N LEU A 166 5.90 3.89 22.03
CA LEU A 166 4.99 2.76 21.94
C LEU A 166 3.92 2.74 23.04
N PHE A 167 4.17 3.40 24.18
CA PHE A 167 3.30 3.40 25.36
C PHE A 167 2.38 4.63 25.43
N GLY A 168 2.22 5.34 24.32
CA GLY A 168 1.29 6.47 24.18
C GLY A 168 1.83 7.78 24.74
N GLY A 169 3.11 7.85 25.13
CA GLY A 169 3.77 9.11 25.47
C GLY A 169 3.99 9.94 24.22
N PHE A 170 3.67 11.23 24.30
CA PHE A 170 3.95 12.22 23.27
C PHE A 170 4.72 13.39 23.88
N TYR A 171 5.89 13.70 23.34
CA TYR A 171 6.89 14.54 23.95
C TYR A 171 7.38 15.63 23.03
N THR A 172 7.93 16.69 23.60
CA THR A 172 8.76 17.70 22.94
C THR A 172 10.20 17.59 23.40
N TYR A 173 11.15 17.89 22.50
CA TYR A 173 12.57 17.99 22.81
C TYR A 173 13.07 19.41 22.56
N ASP A 174 13.64 20.02 23.60
CA ASP A 174 14.27 21.33 23.51
C ASP A 174 15.76 21.18 23.23
N PHE A 175 16.20 21.68 22.07
CA PHE A 175 17.59 21.66 21.63
C PHE A 175 18.53 22.57 22.46
N LYS A 176 18.00 23.55 23.19
CA LYS A 176 18.80 24.47 24.03
C LYS A 176 19.16 23.83 25.36
N SER A 177 18.18 23.29 26.05
CA SER A 177 18.37 22.58 27.32
C SER A 177 18.82 21.13 27.14
N ASN A 178 18.68 20.55 25.96
CA ASN A 178 18.83 19.14 25.66
C ASN A 178 17.94 18.24 26.56
N GLN A 179 16.70 18.66 26.77
CA GLN A 179 15.75 17.96 27.62
C GLN A 179 14.47 17.66 26.89
N SER A 180 13.87 16.50 27.20
CA SER A 180 12.55 16.11 26.79
C SER A 180 11.52 16.46 27.86
N SER A 181 10.32 16.84 27.44
CA SER A 181 9.17 17.05 28.32
C SER A 181 7.97 16.32 27.76
N GLU A 182 7.22 15.63 28.62
CA GLU A 182 5.95 15.03 28.20
C GLU A 182 4.97 16.15 27.85
N TYR A 183 4.44 16.11 26.63
CA TYR A 183 3.49 17.10 26.14
C TYR A 183 2.06 16.61 26.29
N LYS A 184 1.82 15.34 25.92
CA LYS A 184 0.52 14.67 26.05
C LYS A 184 0.71 13.18 26.31
N ARG A 185 -0.40 12.52 26.73
CA ARG A 185 -0.45 11.08 26.88
C ARG A 185 -1.75 10.54 26.28
N PHE A 186 -1.59 9.50 25.46
CA PHE A 186 -2.66 8.77 24.82
C PHE A 186 -2.75 7.34 25.36
N GLU A 187 -3.77 6.62 24.98
CA GLU A 187 -3.95 5.21 25.35
C GLU A 187 -2.97 4.30 24.62
N ASN A 188 -2.72 4.58 23.33
CA ASN A 188 -1.82 3.82 22.48
C ASN A 188 -0.85 4.74 21.74
N ALA A 189 0.07 4.15 20.97
CA ALA A 189 1.10 4.88 20.25
C ALA A 189 0.53 5.89 19.25
N ILE A 190 1.05 7.12 19.28
CA ILE A 190 0.88 8.09 18.20
C ILE A 190 1.91 7.80 17.13
N VAL A 191 1.46 7.66 15.89
CA VAL A 191 2.30 7.33 14.73
C VAL A 191 2.35 8.43 13.68
N TRP A 192 1.44 9.41 13.78
CA TRP A 192 1.46 10.60 12.95
C TRP A 192 0.99 11.83 13.75
N TYR A 193 1.60 12.97 13.43
CA TYR A 193 1.29 14.27 14.04
C TYR A 193 1.40 15.35 12.97
N GLN A 194 0.41 16.23 12.94
CA GLN A 194 0.39 17.39 12.05
C GLN A 194 -0.10 18.62 12.82
N GLN A 195 0.66 19.72 12.75
CA GLN A 195 0.19 21.02 13.20
C GLN A 195 -0.33 21.80 12.01
N LEU A 196 -1.58 22.26 12.08
CA LEU A 196 -2.23 23.03 11.04
C LEU A 196 -1.83 24.51 11.11
N LYS A 197 -2.03 25.24 10.02
CA LYS A 197 -1.68 26.68 9.94
C LYS A 197 -2.46 27.55 10.92
N ASN A 198 -3.66 27.14 11.33
CA ASN A 198 -4.50 27.80 12.30
C ASN A 198 -4.12 27.49 13.76
N GLY A 199 -3.08 26.69 13.98
CA GLY A 199 -2.61 26.27 15.31
C GLY A 199 -3.23 24.99 15.84
N ASP A 200 -4.22 24.40 15.16
CA ASP A 200 -4.80 23.13 15.55
C ASP A 200 -3.79 21.99 15.37
N GLU A 201 -3.89 20.99 16.23
CA GLU A 201 -3.00 19.83 16.25
C GLU A 201 -3.79 18.55 15.99
N ILE A 202 -3.29 17.72 15.06
CA ILE A 202 -3.89 16.44 14.68
C ILE A 202 -2.99 15.31 15.15
N PHE A 203 -3.57 14.29 15.79
CA PHE A 203 -2.85 13.12 16.29
C PHE A 203 -3.51 11.85 15.75
N THR A 204 -2.71 10.99 15.11
CA THR A 204 -3.17 9.68 14.63
C THR A 204 -2.66 8.62 15.60
N GLU A 205 -3.59 8.00 16.33
CA GLU A 205 -3.36 6.91 17.27
C GLU A 205 -3.59 5.58 16.58
N ILE A 206 -2.57 4.71 16.49
CA ILE A 206 -2.62 3.47 15.70
C ILE A 206 -3.54 2.41 16.31
N GLY A 207 -3.79 2.47 17.63
CA GLY A 207 -4.45 1.43 18.40
C GLY A 207 -3.48 0.29 18.71
N LYS A 208 -3.28 -0.66 17.81
CA LYS A 208 -2.35 -1.77 17.98
C LYS A 208 -1.29 -1.76 16.88
N LEU A 209 -0.01 -1.79 17.28
CA LEU A 209 1.11 -1.77 16.33
C LEU A 209 1.25 -3.12 15.59
N ASP A 210 1.05 -4.23 16.28
CA ASP A 210 1.12 -5.57 15.67
C ASP A 210 0.03 -5.77 14.61
N PRO A 211 0.31 -6.58 13.57
CA PRO A 211 -0.68 -6.96 12.57
C PRO A 211 -1.96 -7.54 13.20
N THR A 212 -3.12 -6.96 12.88
CA THR A 212 -4.42 -7.34 13.45
C THR A 212 -5.55 -6.79 12.58
N GLU A 213 -6.70 -7.45 12.59
CA GLU A 213 -7.95 -6.93 12.02
C GLU A 213 -8.77 -6.09 13.02
N GLN A 214 -8.26 -5.88 14.25
CA GLN A 214 -8.94 -5.06 15.25
C GLN A 214 -8.88 -3.59 14.88
N ARG A 215 -10.02 -2.92 14.93
CA ARG A 215 -10.16 -1.49 14.62
C ARG A 215 -10.10 -0.67 15.90
N LEU A 216 -8.89 -0.44 16.41
CA LEU A 216 -8.63 0.27 17.67
C LEU A 216 -8.02 1.67 17.45
N GLY A 217 -7.75 2.03 16.20
CA GLY A 217 -7.16 3.32 15.86
C GLY A 217 -8.13 4.47 16.09
N LYS A 218 -7.58 5.65 16.34
CA LYS A 218 -8.34 6.88 16.61
C LYS A 218 -7.65 8.07 15.94
N LEU A 219 -8.45 9.06 15.58
CA LEU A 219 -8.02 10.36 15.10
C LEU A 219 -8.47 11.43 16.08
N TRP A 220 -7.53 12.24 16.55
CA TRP A 220 -7.77 13.29 17.54
C TRP A 220 -7.43 14.67 16.98
N ILE A 221 -8.16 15.68 17.40
CA ILE A 221 -7.84 17.08 17.17
C ILE A 221 -7.74 17.83 18.51
N GLN A 222 -6.76 18.68 18.61
CA GLN A 222 -6.74 19.74 19.64
C GLN A 222 -6.77 21.08 18.94
N LYS A 223 -7.86 21.81 19.11
CA LYS A 223 -7.95 23.19 18.67
C LYS A 223 -7.19 24.10 19.62
N GLU A 224 -6.70 25.22 19.12
CA GLU A 224 -5.95 26.17 19.94
C GLU A 224 -6.70 26.53 21.22
N ASN A 225 -6.05 26.37 22.39
CA ASN A 225 -6.58 26.63 23.72
C ASN A 225 -7.86 25.85 24.12
N GLN A 226 -8.14 24.71 23.49
CA GLN A 226 -9.26 23.83 23.80
C GLN A 226 -8.77 22.45 24.29
N GLU A 227 -9.68 21.66 24.84
CA GLU A 227 -9.40 20.26 25.14
C GLU A 227 -9.30 19.43 23.86
N ILE A 228 -8.62 18.29 23.96
CA ILE A 228 -8.50 17.36 22.82
C ILE A 228 -9.85 16.69 22.55
N GLU A 229 -10.25 16.64 21.30
CA GLU A 229 -11.51 16.06 20.81
C GLU A 229 -11.24 14.85 19.93
N LEU A 230 -12.11 13.84 20.03
CA LEU A 230 -12.08 12.67 19.13
C LEU A 230 -12.80 13.01 17.83
N ILE A 231 -12.09 12.92 16.69
CA ILE A 231 -12.69 13.06 15.35
C ILE A 231 -13.26 11.73 14.87
N ALA A 232 -12.47 10.65 14.99
CA ALA A 232 -12.86 9.32 14.52
C ALA A 232 -12.29 8.23 15.42
N SER A 233 -13.02 7.13 15.51
CA SER A 233 -12.62 5.88 16.17
C SER A 233 -12.86 4.70 15.25
N GLU A 234 -12.49 3.50 15.72
CA GLU A 234 -12.63 2.26 14.96
C GLU A 234 -11.86 2.27 13.63
N LEU A 235 -10.76 3.02 13.57
CA LEU A 235 -9.86 3.04 12.43
C LEU A 235 -8.98 1.79 12.44
N HIS A 236 -8.70 1.26 11.25
CA HIS A 236 -7.96 0.02 11.09
C HIS A 236 -6.46 0.28 10.95
N ARG A 237 -5.74 0.36 12.08
CA ARG A 237 -4.30 0.63 12.13
C ARG A 237 -3.90 1.84 11.25
N PRO A 238 -4.47 3.04 11.52
CA PRO A 238 -4.11 4.23 10.78
C PRO A 238 -2.64 4.57 11.03
N VAL A 239 -1.91 4.91 9.98
CA VAL A 239 -0.46 5.22 10.04
C VAL A 239 -0.13 6.63 9.60
N HIS A 240 -1.04 7.28 8.87
CA HIS A 240 -0.88 8.63 8.39
C HIS A 240 -2.25 9.32 8.25
N THR A 241 -2.30 10.62 8.49
CA THR A 241 -3.47 11.45 8.22
C THR A 241 -3.04 12.75 7.57
N LEU A 242 -3.53 13.02 6.38
CA LEU A 242 -3.44 14.32 5.72
C LEU A 242 -4.67 15.14 6.10
N SER A 243 -4.48 16.22 6.84
CA SER A 243 -5.55 17.14 7.25
C SER A 243 -5.39 18.46 6.51
N GLN A 244 -6.30 18.76 5.59
CA GLN A 244 -6.19 19.90 4.69
C GLN A 244 -7.59 20.33 4.19
N ASP A 245 -7.77 21.62 3.93
CA ASP A 245 -8.89 22.15 3.17
C ASP A 245 -8.69 21.85 1.68
N LEU A 246 -9.26 20.74 1.22
CA LEU A 246 -9.05 20.20 -0.13
C LEU A 246 -9.92 20.91 -1.18
N ASN A 247 -11.12 21.33 -0.78
CA ASN A 247 -12.11 21.94 -1.66
C ASN A 247 -12.14 23.47 -1.58
N LYS A 248 -11.31 24.07 -0.70
CA LYS A 248 -11.19 25.51 -0.45
C LYS A 248 -12.47 26.14 0.10
N ASP A 249 -13.27 25.37 0.87
CA ASP A 249 -14.48 25.89 1.53
C ASP A 249 -14.24 26.44 2.94
N GLY A 250 -13.01 26.36 3.43
CA GLY A 250 -12.57 26.81 4.75
C GLY A 250 -12.70 25.76 5.84
N SER A 251 -13.17 24.57 5.50
CA SER A 251 -13.22 23.40 6.40
C SER A 251 -12.03 22.48 6.16
N ILE A 252 -11.66 21.66 7.15
CA ILE A 252 -10.57 20.70 7.01
C ILE A 252 -11.17 19.31 6.77
N GLU A 253 -10.75 18.67 5.68
CA GLU A 253 -10.94 17.26 5.44
C GLU A 253 -9.74 16.47 5.97
N HIS A 254 -10.02 15.23 6.42
CA HIS A 254 -9.00 14.32 6.93
C HIS A 254 -8.94 13.08 6.06
N THR A 255 -7.87 12.94 5.26
CA THR A 255 -7.59 11.72 4.49
C THR A 255 -6.71 10.80 5.33
N ILE A 256 -7.23 9.62 5.66
CA ILE A 256 -6.62 8.67 6.60
C ILE A 256 -6.09 7.47 5.83
N SER A 257 -4.80 7.21 5.97
CA SER A 257 -4.15 5.99 5.46
C SER A 257 -4.25 4.91 6.52
N GLU A 258 -5.19 3.99 6.35
CA GLU A 258 -5.38 2.84 7.22
C GLU A 258 -4.61 1.65 6.64
N PHE A 259 -3.39 1.43 7.17
CA PHE A 259 -2.52 0.34 6.71
C PHE A 259 -3.20 -1.03 6.86
N GLY A 260 -3.94 -1.22 7.96
CA GLY A 260 -4.65 -2.44 8.24
C GLY A 260 -3.76 -3.67 8.42
N HIS A 261 -4.25 -4.82 7.95
CA HIS A 261 -3.52 -6.08 7.86
C HIS A 261 -3.99 -6.87 6.62
N LEU A 262 -4.99 -7.76 6.72
CA LEU A 262 -5.62 -8.37 5.54
C LEU A 262 -6.63 -7.39 4.91
N THR A 263 -7.28 -6.58 5.73
CA THR A 263 -8.11 -5.46 5.29
C THR A 263 -7.47 -4.14 5.68
N GLY A 264 -7.88 -3.06 5.03
CA GLY A 264 -7.38 -1.71 5.25
C GLY A 264 -7.97 -0.78 4.19
N SER A 265 -7.67 0.52 4.27
CA SER A 265 -8.28 1.47 3.35
C SER A 265 -7.53 2.80 3.28
N ILE A 266 -7.91 3.63 2.31
CA ILE A 266 -7.77 5.07 2.38
C ILE A 266 -9.19 5.64 2.46
N SER A 267 -9.49 6.34 3.54
CA SER A 267 -10.78 6.97 3.76
C SER A 267 -10.62 8.47 3.95
N GLN A 268 -11.67 9.22 3.64
CA GLN A 268 -11.72 10.66 3.86
C GLN A 268 -12.89 10.99 4.77
N ILE A 269 -12.60 11.70 5.86
CA ILE A 269 -13.62 12.26 6.74
C ILE A 269 -13.77 13.74 6.38
N THR A 270 -14.96 14.10 5.96
CA THR A 270 -15.32 15.47 5.59
C THR A 270 -15.74 16.27 6.82
N SER A 271 -15.80 17.59 6.68
CA SER A 271 -16.20 18.52 7.75
C SER A 271 -17.61 18.27 8.30
N ASN A 272 -18.50 17.66 7.52
CA ASN A 272 -19.85 17.29 7.95
C ASN A 272 -19.92 15.92 8.66
N GLY A 273 -18.76 15.24 8.83
CA GLY A 273 -18.64 13.95 9.49
C GLY A 273 -18.97 12.74 8.60
N THR A 274 -19.20 12.96 7.29
CA THR A 274 -19.32 11.82 6.35
C THR A 274 -17.96 11.22 6.08
N SER A 275 -17.92 9.91 5.91
CA SER A 275 -16.71 9.18 5.53
C SER A 275 -16.86 8.59 4.15
N ASP A 276 -15.96 8.98 3.24
CA ASP A 276 -15.88 8.46 1.88
C ASP A 276 -14.71 7.50 1.74
N LEU A 277 -14.96 6.33 1.14
CA LEU A 277 -13.94 5.33 0.87
C LEU A 277 -13.26 5.64 -0.46
N LEU A 278 -11.99 6.02 -0.42
CA LEU A 278 -11.19 6.30 -1.63
C LEU A 278 -10.51 5.05 -2.17
N TRP A 279 -10.04 4.17 -1.28
CA TRP A 279 -9.32 2.95 -1.63
C TRP A 279 -9.67 1.82 -0.67
N PRO A 280 -10.18 0.67 -1.15
CA PRO A 280 -10.71 -0.40 -0.29
C PRO A 280 -9.69 -1.48 0.07
N ASN A 281 -8.39 -1.27 -0.19
CA ASN A 281 -7.36 -2.29 0.04
C ASN A 281 -6.36 -1.87 1.11
N PRO A 282 -5.73 -2.83 1.83
CA PRO A 282 -4.74 -2.57 2.85
C PRO A 282 -3.42 -2.03 2.29
N GLY A 283 -2.56 -1.56 3.19
CA GLY A 283 -1.19 -1.18 2.88
C GLY A 283 -0.98 0.31 2.61
N ALA A 284 -1.98 1.17 2.83
CA ALA A 284 -1.81 2.61 2.72
C ALA A 284 -0.80 3.12 3.76
N ILE A 285 0.31 3.73 3.31
CA ILE A 285 1.38 4.24 4.16
C ILE A 285 1.25 5.74 4.36
N GLN A 286 1.13 6.49 3.27
CA GLN A 286 1.15 7.95 3.29
C GLN A 286 0.31 8.50 2.15
N THR A 287 -0.32 9.65 2.37
CA THR A 287 -1.01 10.43 1.34
C THR A 287 -0.45 11.86 1.32
N GLN A 288 -0.14 12.37 0.14
CA GLN A 288 0.27 13.74 -0.12
C GLN A 288 -0.76 14.43 -1.02
N MET A 289 -0.75 15.77 -1.04
CA MET A 289 -1.66 16.57 -1.85
C MET A 289 -0.87 17.34 -2.90
N HIS A 290 -1.20 17.13 -4.18
CA HIS A 290 -0.57 17.77 -5.33
C HIS A 290 -1.59 18.00 -6.44
N ASP A 291 -1.37 18.98 -7.30
CA ASP A 291 -2.07 19.14 -8.58
C ASP A 291 -1.27 18.36 -9.64
N VAL A 292 -1.59 17.06 -9.78
CA VAL A 292 -0.79 16.14 -10.61
C VAL A 292 -1.02 16.35 -12.09
N ASN A 293 -2.25 16.70 -12.47
CA ASN A 293 -2.66 16.88 -13.86
C ASN A 293 -2.67 18.36 -14.31
N LYS A 294 -2.27 19.29 -13.44
CA LYS A 294 -2.19 20.75 -13.69
C LYS A 294 -3.53 21.38 -14.08
N ASP A 295 -4.65 20.85 -13.55
CA ASP A 295 -6.00 21.40 -13.81
C ASP A 295 -6.46 22.45 -12.79
N GLY A 296 -5.65 22.70 -11.74
CA GLY A 296 -5.90 23.66 -10.66
C GLY A 296 -6.70 23.10 -9.49
N LEU A 297 -7.13 21.84 -9.55
CA LEU A 297 -7.69 21.10 -8.43
C LEU A 297 -6.56 20.33 -7.71
N MET A 298 -6.76 20.08 -6.43
CA MET A 298 -5.75 19.36 -5.66
C MET A 298 -6.09 17.88 -5.62
N ASP A 299 -5.20 17.07 -6.19
CA ASP A 299 -5.31 15.62 -6.18
C ASP A 299 -4.66 15.05 -4.91
N LEU A 300 -5.00 13.81 -4.59
CA LEU A 300 -4.35 13.04 -3.53
C LEU A 300 -3.44 12.00 -4.18
N VAL A 301 -2.23 11.84 -3.66
CA VAL A 301 -1.29 10.81 -4.09
C VAL A 301 -0.91 9.96 -2.89
N SER A 302 -1.06 8.65 -3.00
CA SER A 302 -0.83 7.73 -1.90
C SER A 302 0.11 6.61 -2.27
N LEU A 303 0.97 6.24 -1.33
CA LEU A 303 1.72 4.99 -1.38
C LEU A 303 0.90 3.88 -0.73
N VAL A 304 0.66 2.81 -1.47
CA VAL A 304 0.14 1.53 -0.98
C VAL A 304 1.23 0.47 -1.14
N ALA A 305 1.51 -0.30 -0.10
CA ALA A 305 2.65 -1.20 -0.04
C ALA A 305 2.30 -2.62 0.43
N GLN A 306 1.03 -2.97 0.40
CA GLN A 306 0.60 -4.32 0.75
C GLN A 306 -0.35 -4.87 -0.31
N GLY A 307 -0.03 -6.05 -0.83
CA GLY A 307 -0.80 -6.68 -1.91
C GLY A 307 -0.43 -6.12 -3.27
N ASP A 308 -0.94 -4.95 -3.64
CA ASP A 308 -0.56 -4.21 -4.86
C ASP A 308 0.33 -3.03 -4.48
N GLU A 309 1.62 -3.19 -4.65
CA GLU A 309 2.60 -2.16 -4.29
C GLU A 309 2.65 -1.06 -5.34
N ALA A 310 2.15 0.13 -4.99
CA ALA A 310 1.92 1.19 -5.98
C ALA A 310 1.94 2.60 -5.38
N ILE A 311 2.21 3.57 -6.24
CA ILE A 311 1.83 4.96 -6.06
C ILE A 311 0.54 5.19 -6.84
N VAL A 312 -0.52 5.56 -6.14
CA VAL A 312 -1.86 5.79 -6.69
C VAL A 312 -2.22 7.26 -6.54
N SER A 313 -2.60 7.91 -7.62
CA SER A 313 -3.22 9.23 -7.57
C SER A 313 -4.73 9.09 -7.53
N PHE A 314 -5.38 9.97 -6.79
CA PHE A 314 -6.82 10.14 -6.76
C PHE A 314 -7.10 11.52 -7.36
N ILE A 315 -7.43 11.53 -8.64
CA ILE A 315 -7.64 12.75 -9.42
C ILE A 315 -8.97 13.38 -9.05
N GLN A 316 -8.92 14.58 -8.47
CA GLN A 316 -10.11 15.32 -8.06
C GLN A 316 -10.93 15.73 -9.29
N GLN A 317 -12.22 15.42 -9.27
CA GLN A 317 -13.16 15.79 -10.30
C GLN A 317 -13.86 17.11 -9.95
N LYS A 318 -14.38 17.82 -10.92
CA LYS A 318 -15.11 19.09 -10.71
C LYS A 318 -16.33 18.99 -9.80
N ASN A 319 -16.88 17.79 -9.62
CA ASN A 319 -17.98 17.51 -8.70
C ASN A 319 -17.53 17.18 -7.27
N GLY A 320 -16.21 17.17 -7.03
CA GLY A 320 -15.60 16.84 -5.75
C GLY A 320 -15.22 15.36 -5.55
N ASP A 321 -15.66 14.46 -6.45
CA ASP A 321 -15.29 13.05 -6.40
C ASP A 321 -13.81 12.84 -6.76
N PHE A 322 -13.25 11.70 -6.35
CA PHE A 322 -11.89 11.30 -6.68
C PHE A 322 -11.89 10.05 -7.56
N LYS A 323 -11.07 10.07 -8.63
CA LYS A 323 -10.87 8.95 -9.53
C LYS A 323 -9.46 8.38 -9.34
N PRO A 324 -9.30 7.09 -8.93
CA PRO A 324 -7.98 6.49 -8.75
C PRO A 324 -7.32 6.19 -10.10
N GLU A 325 -6.02 6.49 -10.18
CA GLU A 325 -5.14 6.19 -11.31
C GLU A 325 -3.75 5.77 -10.79
N TYR A 326 -3.14 4.76 -11.41
CA TYR A 326 -1.79 4.34 -11.02
C TYR A 326 -0.75 5.26 -11.65
N LEU A 327 0.11 5.86 -10.84
CA LEU A 327 1.31 6.56 -11.31
C LEU A 327 2.49 5.59 -11.47
N MET A 328 2.67 4.69 -10.51
CA MET A 328 3.75 3.69 -10.52
C MET A 328 3.29 2.41 -9.84
N ARG A 329 3.73 1.26 -10.35
CA ARG A 329 3.49 -0.04 -9.71
C ARG A 329 4.80 -0.82 -9.60
N TYR A 330 5.01 -1.43 -8.46
CA TYR A 330 6.17 -2.27 -8.17
C TYR A 330 5.75 -3.72 -7.94
N PRO A 331 6.64 -4.69 -8.22
CA PRO A 331 6.45 -6.04 -7.69
C PRO A 331 6.42 -6.03 -6.16
N PRO A 332 5.59 -6.88 -5.50
CA PRO A 332 5.35 -6.82 -4.05
C PRO A 332 6.57 -7.15 -3.17
N ASN A 333 7.67 -7.55 -3.78
CA ASN A 333 8.94 -7.84 -3.11
C ASN A 333 9.87 -6.61 -3.03
N TYR A 334 9.48 -5.46 -3.59
CA TYR A 334 10.27 -4.23 -3.52
C TYR A 334 10.24 -3.62 -2.12
N GLY A 335 9.13 -3.79 -1.39
CA GLY A 335 9.00 -3.33 -0.01
C GLY A 335 9.05 -1.81 0.09
N SER A 336 8.14 -1.12 -0.62
CA SER A 336 8.05 0.34 -0.60
C SER A 336 7.63 0.82 0.78
N SER A 337 8.36 1.78 1.31
CA SER A 337 8.19 2.29 2.68
C SER A 337 7.94 3.79 2.76
N TRP A 338 8.30 4.55 1.73
CA TRP A 338 8.11 6.00 1.69
C TRP A 338 8.13 6.52 0.26
N PHE A 339 7.50 7.68 0.02
CA PHE A 339 7.62 8.42 -1.22
C PHE A 339 7.58 9.92 -0.98
N GLU A 340 8.11 10.70 -1.92
CA GLU A 340 7.96 12.14 -2.03
C GLU A 340 7.69 12.50 -3.48
N MET A 341 6.85 13.52 -3.69
CA MET A 341 6.70 14.17 -5.00
C MET A 341 7.37 15.53 -4.97
N LYS A 342 8.29 15.77 -5.88
CA LYS A 342 9.04 17.02 -5.96
C LYS A 342 9.60 17.23 -7.36
N ASP A 343 9.60 18.45 -7.85
CA ASP A 343 10.37 18.87 -9.03
C ASP A 343 11.88 18.72 -8.70
N PHE A 344 12.46 17.59 -9.10
CA PHE A 344 13.82 17.22 -8.75
C PHE A 344 14.85 17.81 -9.72
N ASP A 345 14.55 17.86 -11.03
CA ASP A 345 15.44 18.36 -12.06
C ASP A 345 15.21 19.82 -12.45
N GLY A 346 14.14 20.45 -11.95
CA GLY A 346 13.83 21.86 -12.12
C GLY A 346 13.10 22.19 -13.42
N ASP A 347 12.43 21.21 -14.03
CA ASP A 347 11.69 21.37 -15.27
C ASP A 347 10.24 21.85 -15.09
N GLY A 348 9.74 21.86 -13.85
CA GLY A 348 8.41 22.32 -13.45
C GLY A 348 7.39 21.19 -13.32
N ASP A 349 7.78 19.95 -13.50
CA ASP A 349 6.97 18.76 -13.29
C ASP A 349 7.30 18.09 -11.95
N LEU A 350 6.35 17.37 -11.37
CA LEU A 350 6.59 16.66 -10.13
C LEU A 350 7.12 15.27 -10.41
N ASP A 351 8.31 14.98 -9.89
CA ASP A 351 8.97 13.69 -9.96
C ASP A 351 8.65 12.82 -8.74
N LEU A 352 8.87 11.52 -8.86
CA LEU A 352 8.71 10.56 -7.78
C LEU A 352 10.06 10.17 -7.17
N ILE A 353 10.19 10.35 -5.85
CA ILE A 353 11.28 9.82 -5.05
C ILE A 353 10.68 8.71 -4.18
N THR A 354 11.16 7.46 -4.31
CA THR A 354 10.64 6.33 -3.54
C THR A 354 11.74 5.61 -2.79
N ALA A 355 11.41 5.11 -1.59
CA ALA A 355 12.28 4.26 -0.79
C ALA A 355 11.69 2.84 -0.74
N ASN A 356 12.53 1.86 -1.11
CA ASN A 356 12.18 0.45 -1.12
C ASN A 356 13.17 -0.33 -0.26
N GLY A 357 12.74 -1.36 0.45
CA GLY A 357 13.68 -2.15 1.27
C GLY A 357 13.05 -2.85 2.47
N ASP A 358 11.74 -2.79 2.63
CA ASP A 358 11.06 -3.61 3.62
C ASP A 358 11.18 -5.11 3.26
N ASN A 359 11.62 -5.92 4.22
CA ASN A 359 11.81 -7.36 4.10
C ASN A 359 10.67 -8.15 4.78
N ALA A 360 9.42 -7.69 4.67
CA ALA A 360 8.25 -8.42 5.17
C ALA A 360 8.09 -9.82 4.53
N ASP A 361 8.80 -10.09 3.43
CA ASP A 361 8.89 -11.40 2.77
C ASP A 361 9.74 -12.43 3.53
N LEU A 362 10.22 -12.11 4.73
CA LEU A 362 10.99 -12.98 5.64
C LEU A 362 12.36 -13.46 5.10
N THR A 363 12.89 -12.84 4.05
CA THR A 363 14.23 -13.18 3.56
C THR A 363 15.34 -12.61 4.43
N TYR A 364 15.08 -11.46 5.07
CA TYR A 364 16.03 -10.68 5.88
C TYR A 364 17.35 -10.40 5.13
N THR A 365 17.26 -10.26 3.81
CA THR A 365 18.40 -10.15 2.91
C THR A 365 18.29 -8.85 2.11
N GLN A 366 19.38 -8.09 2.04
CA GLN A 366 19.44 -6.95 1.12
C GLN A 366 19.37 -7.46 -0.32
N LYS A 367 18.53 -6.84 -1.13
CA LYS A 367 18.29 -7.22 -2.52
C LYS A 367 18.77 -6.12 -3.46
N PRO A 368 19.09 -6.44 -4.73
CA PRO A 368 19.64 -5.47 -5.67
C PRO A 368 18.69 -4.31 -5.99
N TYR A 369 17.41 -4.44 -5.71
CA TYR A 369 16.38 -3.42 -5.93
C TYR A 369 15.98 -2.65 -4.65
N HIS A 370 16.58 -2.96 -3.48
CA HIS A 370 16.40 -2.17 -2.26
C HIS A 370 17.24 -0.92 -2.33
N GLY A 371 16.62 0.23 -2.10
CA GLY A 371 17.28 1.53 -2.18
C GLY A 371 16.29 2.68 -2.38
N MET A 372 16.83 3.83 -2.69
CA MET A 372 16.07 5.03 -3.06
C MET A 372 16.07 5.18 -4.58
N ARG A 373 14.90 5.40 -5.16
CA ARG A 373 14.71 5.67 -6.59
C ARG A 373 14.24 7.09 -6.81
N ILE A 374 14.69 7.70 -7.90
CA ILE A 374 14.14 8.93 -8.41
C ILE A 374 13.69 8.64 -9.84
N SER A 375 12.39 8.79 -10.07
CA SER A 375 11.77 8.63 -11.38
C SER A 375 11.29 9.98 -11.86
N LEU A 376 11.84 10.43 -12.99
CA LEU A 376 11.50 11.72 -13.61
C LEU A 376 10.20 11.60 -14.39
N ASN A 377 9.38 12.63 -14.30
CA ASN A 377 8.14 12.80 -15.04
C ASN A 377 8.44 13.49 -16.38
N ASP A 378 7.85 13.01 -17.46
CA ASP A 378 7.98 13.61 -18.79
C ASP A 378 7.00 14.78 -19.08
N GLY A 379 6.25 15.19 -18.05
CA GLY A 379 5.20 16.22 -18.16
C GLY A 379 3.84 15.72 -18.62
N ASP A 380 3.77 14.50 -19.12
CA ASP A 380 2.55 13.80 -19.53
C ASP A 380 2.09 12.75 -18.49
N GLY A 381 2.77 12.69 -17.33
CA GLY A 381 2.49 11.77 -16.23
C GLY A 381 3.13 10.38 -16.39
N ASN A 382 4.09 10.22 -17.30
CA ASN A 382 4.87 9.00 -17.40
C ASN A 382 6.18 9.19 -16.59
N PHE A 383 6.47 8.21 -15.72
CA PHE A 383 7.64 8.23 -14.85
C PHE A 383 8.68 7.23 -15.32
N GLU A 384 9.93 7.68 -15.53
CA GLU A 384 11.06 6.84 -15.89
C GLU A 384 12.13 6.91 -14.79
N GLU A 385 12.64 5.75 -14.33
CA GLU A 385 13.71 5.69 -13.32
C GLU A 385 15.00 6.29 -13.90
N ALA A 386 15.39 7.45 -13.37
CA ALA A 386 16.62 8.17 -13.76
C ALA A 386 17.78 7.88 -12.81
N PHE A 387 17.51 7.69 -11.51
CA PHE A 387 18.52 7.44 -10.49
C PHE A 387 18.09 6.33 -9.54
N PHE A 388 19.05 5.49 -9.19
CA PHE A 388 18.91 4.48 -8.18
C PHE A 388 20.09 4.49 -7.22
N TYR A 389 19.79 4.67 -5.94
CA TYR A 389 20.77 4.67 -4.85
C TYR A 389 20.46 3.50 -3.91
N GLN A 390 21.35 2.53 -3.90
CA GLN A 390 21.21 1.30 -3.11
C GLN A 390 21.67 1.47 -1.66
#